data_1a172469791d224282227414cb3cc5d1
#
_entry.id   1a172469791d224282227414cb3cc5d1
#
_cell.length_a   1.000
_cell.length_b   1.000
_cell.length_c   1.000
_cell.angle_alpha   90.00
_cell.angle_beta   90.00
_cell.angle_gamma   90.00
#
_symmetry.space_group_name_H-M   'P 1'
#
loop_
_entity.id
_entity.type
_entity.pdbx_description
1 polymer ?
#
loop_
_entity_poly.entity_id
_entity_poly.type
_entity_poly.pdbx_seq_one_letter_code
_entity_poly.pdbx_strand_id
1 'polypeptide(L)'
;SAAAIAVAVAGCAPKDSTVKIGHVGPLTGSIAHLGKDNESGAKLAIADLNKADIKIDGKKVTFTLISEDDGADPKQGTAAAQKLVDAKVVGVIGHLNSGTTIPASKIYSDAGIPQISPSATNPKYTQQGFKTTFRVVANDATLGGVLGKYAVNELKGKSIAVIDDRTAYGQGVADEFVKGVEAAGGKVVDRQFTTDKATDFMSILTAIRAKKPDVVFFGGMDAVGGPMLRQMDQLKINAKFMGGDGICTGELIKLADKALGNSRVFCAEAGGVVGPYEKKMADFKERFKKEMGADVNLYSPYVYDAVMVMVEAMKKANSTDPKKYLPELAKIQYDGVIGPIAFDDKGDIKGGTLTLFTYKDGKREALKVIQ
;
A
#
# COMPACT_ATOMS: atom_id res chain seq x y z
N SER A 1 -68.15 34.67 11.07
CA SER A 1 -66.72 34.75 11.38
C SER A 1 -66.11 33.36 11.20
N ALA A 2 -65.43 33.16 10.07
CA ALA A 2 -64.68 31.92 9.80
C ALA A 2 -63.21 32.18 10.14
N ALA A 3 -62.66 31.48 11.16
CA ALA A 3 -61.25 31.51 11.50
C ALA A 3 -60.50 30.46 10.66
N ALA A 4 -59.63 30.93 9.79
CA ALA A 4 -58.74 30.09 9.03
C ALA A 4 -57.55 29.67 9.95
N ILE A 5 -57.46 28.38 10.23
CA ILE A 5 -56.28 27.81 10.92
C ILE A 5 -55.22 27.56 9.86
N ALA A 6 -54.16 28.36 9.88
CA ALA A 6 -52.94 28.10 9.11
C ALA A 6 -52.13 27.02 9.80
N VAL A 7 -52.10 25.81 9.21
CA VAL A 7 -51.19 24.74 9.64
C VAL A 7 -49.81 25.08 9.08
N ALA A 8 -48.93 25.54 9.95
CA ALA A 8 -47.51 25.66 9.64
C ALA A 8 -46.88 24.28 9.54
N VAL A 9 -46.63 23.81 8.33
CA VAL A 9 -45.76 22.63 8.11
C VAL A 9 -44.34 23.07 8.41
N ALA A 10 -43.89 22.76 9.62
CA ALA A 10 -42.49 22.87 9.96
C ALA A 10 -41.72 21.81 9.13
N GLY A 11 -41.16 22.24 8.02
CA GLY A 11 -40.25 21.43 7.24
C GLY A 11 -39.05 21.12 8.12
N CYS A 12 -38.91 19.85 8.57
CA CYS A 12 -37.70 19.38 9.14
C CYS A 12 -36.59 19.51 8.07
N ALA A 13 -35.67 20.45 8.24
CA ALA A 13 -34.46 20.49 7.45
C ALA A 13 -33.75 19.13 7.57
N PRO A 14 -33.30 18.55 6.48
CA PRO A 14 -32.60 17.26 6.54
C PRO A 14 -31.40 17.40 7.46
N LYS A 15 -31.35 16.57 8.52
CA LYS A 15 -30.21 16.55 9.43
C LYS A 15 -28.97 16.10 8.66
N ASP A 16 -27.89 16.88 8.72
CA ASP A 16 -26.58 16.51 8.22
C ASP A 16 -26.20 15.13 8.79
N SER A 17 -25.65 14.26 7.94
CA SER A 17 -25.23 12.93 8.36
C SER A 17 -23.71 12.87 8.46
N THR A 18 -23.21 12.38 9.60
CA THR A 18 -21.79 12.10 9.78
C THR A 18 -21.50 10.64 9.39
N VAL A 19 -20.54 10.45 8.50
CA VAL A 19 -20.12 9.14 7.97
C VAL A 19 -18.70 8.87 8.40
N LYS A 20 -18.48 7.74 9.04
CA LYS A 20 -17.19 7.34 9.58
C LYS A 20 -16.48 6.42 8.59
N ILE A 21 -15.27 6.79 8.16
CA ILE A 21 -14.37 5.98 7.36
C ILE A 21 -13.21 5.56 8.25
N GLY A 22 -12.88 4.26 8.28
CA GLY A 22 -11.77 3.73 9.03
C GLY A 22 -10.46 3.84 8.26
N HIS A 23 -9.37 4.08 8.97
CA HIS A 23 -8.00 3.95 8.47
C HIS A 23 -7.21 3.08 9.44
N VAL A 24 -6.35 2.20 8.93
CA VAL A 24 -5.42 1.40 9.74
C VAL A 24 -4.07 1.31 9.07
N GLY A 25 -3.03 1.52 9.84
CA GLY A 25 -1.65 1.31 9.44
C GLY A 25 -0.72 1.34 10.66
N PRO A 26 0.56 1.06 10.50
CA PRO A 26 1.54 1.13 11.57
C PRO A 26 1.88 2.59 11.90
N LEU A 27 1.16 3.19 12.83
CA LEU A 27 1.38 4.57 13.26
C LEU A 27 2.53 4.68 14.27
N THR A 28 2.93 3.55 14.86
CA THR A 28 4.08 3.39 15.75
C THR A 28 5.02 2.29 15.24
N GLY A 29 6.22 2.20 15.82
CA GLY A 29 7.23 1.20 15.45
C GLY A 29 8.18 1.65 14.34
N SER A 30 8.98 0.72 13.85
CA SER A 30 10.11 0.98 12.94
C SER A 30 9.71 1.47 11.55
N ILE A 31 8.47 1.19 11.13
CA ILE A 31 7.92 1.62 9.82
C ILE A 31 6.79 2.65 9.98
N ALA A 32 6.73 3.35 11.12
CA ALA A 32 5.73 4.38 11.37
C ALA A 32 5.72 5.51 10.33
N HIS A 33 6.85 5.77 9.68
CA HIS A 33 6.95 6.75 8.60
C HIS A 33 6.02 6.42 7.43
N LEU A 34 5.85 5.13 7.10
CA LEU A 34 4.91 4.68 6.07
C LEU A 34 3.44 4.76 6.53
N GLY A 35 3.15 4.35 7.77
CA GLY A 35 1.80 4.44 8.32
C GLY A 35 1.30 5.87 8.44
N LYS A 36 2.16 6.80 8.85
CA LYS A 36 1.83 8.23 8.93
C LYS A 36 1.65 8.87 7.55
N ASP A 37 2.41 8.45 6.55
CA ASP A 37 2.20 8.83 5.15
C ASP A 37 0.80 8.40 4.68
N ASN A 38 0.40 7.16 4.96
CA ASN A 38 -0.93 6.64 4.67
C ASN A 38 -2.02 7.47 5.36
N GLU A 39 -1.89 7.69 6.65
CA GLU A 39 -2.86 8.47 7.44
C GLU A 39 -3.01 9.90 6.90
N SER A 40 -1.91 10.53 6.51
CA SER A 40 -1.91 11.88 5.93
C SER A 40 -2.63 11.91 4.59
N GLY A 41 -2.45 10.89 3.74
CA GLY A 41 -3.21 10.74 2.49
C GLY A 41 -4.71 10.63 2.73
N ALA A 42 -5.12 9.86 3.73
CA ALA A 42 -6.53 9.74 4.11
C ALA A 42 -7.10 11.05 4.66
N LYS A 43 -6.35 11.73 5.54
CA LYS A 43 -6.74 13.05 6.09
C LYS A 43 -6.94 14.09 5.00
N LEU A 44 -6.05 14.13 4.01
CA LEU A 44 -6.16 15.05 2.88
C LEU A 44 -7.41 14.77 2.05
N ALA A 45 -7.70 13.50 1.75
CA ALA A 45 -8.91 13.12 1.02
C ALA A 45 -10.19 13.49 1.79
N ILE A 46 -10.26 13.21 3.08
CA ILE A 46 -11.40 13.58 3.94
C ILE A 46 -11.60 15.11 3.97
N ALA A 47 -10.52 15.88 4.06
CA ALA A 47 -10.60 17.33 4.01
C ALA A 47 -11.19 17.84 2.69
N ASP A 48 -10.76 17.27 1.57
CA ASP A 48 -11.27 17.63 0.24
C ASP A 48 -12.74 17.25 0.07
N LEU A 49 -13.14 16.07 0.51
CA LEU A 49 -14.53 15.62 0.47
C LEU A 49 -15.45 16.54 1.28
N ASN A 50 -15.02 16.97 2.45
CA ASN A 50 -15.79 17.86 3.30
C ASN A 50 -15.88 19.29 2.73
N LYS A 51 -14.85 19.74 2.00
CA LYS A 51 -14.90 21.02 1.25
C LYS A 51 -15.84 20.97 0.04
N ALA A 52 -16.01 19.79 -0.57
CA ALA A 52 -16.80 19.60 -1.79
C ALA A 52 -18.32 19.60 -1.56
N ASP A 53 -18.79 19.73 -0.33
CA ASP A 53 -20.23 19.81 0.05
C ASP A 53 -21.06 18.65 -0.53
N ILE A 54 -20.60 17.42 -0.34
CA ILE A 54 -21.19 16.22 -0.94
C ILE A 54 -22.57 15.94 -0.35
N LYS A 55 -23.52 15.64 -1.23
CA LYS A 55 -24.86 15.19 -0.85
C LYS A 55 -25.08 13.74 -1.29
N ILE A 56 -25.59 12.92 -0.39
CA ILE A 56 -26.00 11.54 -0.62
C ILE A 56 -27.39 11.35 0.00
N ASP A 57 -28.32 10.77 -0.77
CA ASP A 57 -29.71 10.61 -0.38
C ASP A 57 -30.35 11.95 0.03
N GLY A 58 -30.03 13.02 -0.72
CA GLY A 58 -30.55 14.37 -0.48
C GLY A 58 -30.01 15.06 0.79
N LYS A 59 -29.10 14.44 1.54
CA LYS A 59 -28.53 14.97 2.78
C LYS A 59 -27.08 15.37 2.57
N LYS A 60 -26.66 16.48 3.18
CA LYS A 60 -25.25 16.81 3.27
C LYS A 60 -24.54 15.78 4.13
N VAL A 61 -23.40 15.28 3.63
CA VAL A 61 -22.57 14.28 4.32
C VAL A 61 -21.27 14.93 4.78
N THR A 62 -20.97 14.77 6.06
CA THR A 62 -19.66 15.10 6.63
C THR A 62 -18.91 13.81 6.92
N PHE A 63 -17.73 13.63 6.33
CA PHE A 63 -16.90 12.47 6.54
C PHE A 63 -15.97 12.68 7.72
N THR A 64 -15.80 11.64 8.54
CA THR A 64 -14.88 11.61 9.68
C THR A 64 -13.97 10.42 9.55
N LEU A 65 -12.66 10.62 9.71
CA LEU A 65 -11.66 9.56 9.72
C LEU A 65 -11.49 9.02 11.14
N ILE A 66 -11.61 7.70 11.29
CA ILE A 66 -11.22 6.99 12.52
C ILE A 66 -9.97 6.20 12.19
N SER A 67 -8.85 6.58 12.79
CA SER A 67 -7.54 6.00 12.52
C SER A 67 -7.11 5.12 13.69
N GLU A 68 -6.68 3.89 13.40
CA GLU A 68 -6.17 2.91 14.36
C GLU A 68 -4.74 2.51 14.00
N ASP A 69 -3.94 2.27 15.02
CA ASP A 69 -2.57 1.78 14.91
C ASP A 69 -2.55 0.26 15.00
N ASP A 70 -1.99 -0.41 14.02
CA ASP A 70 -1.77 -1.86 14.05
C ASP A 70 -0.32 -2.27 14.35
N GLY A 71 0.60 -1.29 14.46
CA GLY A 71 2.01 -1.53 14.75
C GLY A 71 2.69 -2.53 13.79
N ALA A 72 2.11 -2.79 12.62
CA ALA A 72 2.49 -3.87 11.71
C ALA A 72 2.41 -5.29 12.33
N ASP A 73 1.68 -5.45 13.42
CA ASP A 73 1.50 -6.72 14.11
C ASP A 73 0.13 -7.35 13.77
N PRO A 74 0.06 -8.62 13.31
CA PRO A 74 -1.19 -9.25 12.89
C PRO A 74 -2.25 -9.30 13.98
N LYS A 75 -1.89 -9.46 15.27
CA LYS A 75 -2.83 -9.48 16.39
C LYS A 75 -3.39 -8.09 16.67
N GLN A 76 -2.53 -7.07 16.65
CA GLN A 76 -2.96 -5.68 16.76
C GLN A 76 -3.83 -5.28 15.56
N GLY A 77 -3.51 -5.77 14.35
CA GLY A 77 -4.31 -5.56 13.15
C GLY A 77 -5.73 -6.10 13.28
N THR A 78 -5.91 -7.30 13.81
CA THR A 78 -7.25 -7.87 14.05
C THR A 78 -8.00 -7.13 15.15
N ALA A 79 -7.31 -6.69 16.22
CA ALA A 79 -7.91 -5.87 17.28
C ALA A 79 -8.35 -4.50 16.76
N ALA A 80 -7.52 -3.85 15.92
CA ALA A 80 -7.86 -2.57 15.27
C ALA A 80 -9.07 -2.74 14.34
N ALA A 81 -9.13 -3.83 13.58
CA ALA A 81 -10.28 -4.13 12.73
C ALA A 81 -11.58 -4.26 13.54
N GLN A 82 -11.54 -4.97 14.65
CA GLN A 82 -12.73 -5.11 15.52
C GLN A 82 -13.17 -3.76 16.10
N LYS A 83 -12.23 -2.92 16.54
CA LYS A 83 -12.55 -1.56 17.02
C LYS A 83 -13.26 -0.71 15.95
N LEU A 84 -12.82 -0.80 14.70
CA LEU A 84 -13.46 -0.06 13.60
C LEU A 84 -14.88 -0.59 13.31
N VAL A 85 -15.08 -1.90 13.37
CA VAL A 85 -16.42 -2.52 13.26
C VAL A 85 -17.32 -2.01 14.38
N ASP A 86 -16.85 -2.02 15.63
CA ASP A 86 -17.59 -1.54 16.80
C ASP A 86 -17.88 -0.03 16.73
N ALA A 87 -16.97 0.74 16.13
CA ALA A 87 -17.16 2.17 15.87
C ALA A 87 -18.15 2.45 14.74
N LYS A 88 -18.65 1.41 14.04
CA LYS A 88 -19.61 1.49 12.94
C LYS A 88 -19.08 2.33 11.76
N VAL A 89 -17.83 2.11 11.37
CA VAL A 89 -17.33 2.66 10.12
C VAL A 89 -18.05 2.02 8.94
N VAL A 90 -18.25 2.77 7.88
CA VAL A 90 -18.97 2.29 6.67
C VAL A 90 -18.01 1.72 5.62
N GLY A 91 -16.71 1.91 5.79
CA GLY A 91 -15.66 1.38 4.93
C GLY A 91 -14.30 1.58 5.58
N VAL A 92 -13.30 0.84 5.14
CA VAL A 92 -11.93 0.90 5.68
C VAL A 92 -10.91 1.09 4.57
N ILE A 93 -10.00 2.02 4.78
CA ILE A 93 -8.81 2.23 3.97
C ILE A 93 -7.61 1.68 4.75
N GLY A 94 -7.02 0.63 4.26
CA GLY A 94 -5.97 -0.11 4.97
C GLY A 94 -6.21 -1.63 4.87
N HIS A 95 -5.46 -2.40 5.60
CA HIS A 95 -4.27 -2.02 6.35
C HIS A 95 -3.07 -1.79 5.40
N LEU A 96 -1.94 -1.36 5.93
CA LEU A 96 -0.75 -1.16 5.11
C LEU A 96 -0.08 -2.50 4.78
N ASN A 97 0.29 -3.27 5.79
CA ASN A 97 1.05 -4.50 5.63
C ASN A 97 0.15 -5.69 5.26
N SER A 98 0.62 -6.58 4.40
CA SER A 98 -0.12 -7.81 4.04
C SER A 98 -0.43 -8.68 5.27
N GLY A 99 0.50 -8.74 6.24
CA GLY A 99 0.34 -9.51 7.47
C GLY A 99 -0.77 -9.03 8.39
N THR A 100 -1.13 -7.76 8.33
CA THR A 100 -2.28 -7.20 9.08
C THR A 100 -3.55 -7.15 8.22
N THR A 101 -3.41 -6.89 6.92
CA THR A 101 -4.53 -6.78 5.96
C THR A 101 -5.27 -8.10 5.80
N ILE A 102 -4.54 -9.21 5.61
CA ILE A 102 -5.14 -10.52 5.32
C ILE A 102 -6.03 -11.00 6.48
N PRO A 103 -5.58 -11.09 7.73
CA PRO A 103 -6.45 -11.53 8.82
C PRO A 103 -7.57 -10.52 9.13
N ALA A 104 -7.34 -9.21 9.01
CA ALA A 104 -8.36 -8.20 9.21
C ALA A 104 -9.50 -8.28 8.18
N SER A 105 -9.19 -8.69 6.95
CA SER A 105 -10.17 -8.76 5.86
C SER A 105 -11.35 -9.69 6.16
N LYS A 106 -11.11 -10.76 6.92
CA LYS A 106 -12.20 -11.64 7.36
C LYS A 106 -13.16 -10.92 8.32
N ILE A 107 -12.63 -10.14 9.26
CA ILE A 107 -13.44 -9.39 10.24
C ILE A 107 -14.33 -8.37 9.51
N TYR A 108 -13.78 -7.62 8.56
CA TYR A 108 -14.56 -6.68 7.75
C TYR A 108 -15.57 -7.39 6.85
N SER A 109 -15.18 -8.52 6.24
CA SER A 109 -16.09 -9.32 5.40
C SER A 109 -17.28 -9.84 6.20
N ASP A 110 -17.06 -10.39 7.39
CA ASP A 110 -18.12 -10.87 8.27
C ASP A 110 -19.07 -9.75 8.71
N ALA A 111 -18.56 -8.53 8.85
CA ALA A 111 -19.34 -7.33 9.16
C ALA A 111 -19.97 -6.68 7.92
N GLY A 112 -19.68 -7.15 6.71
CA GLY A 112 -20.15 -6.56 5.45
C GLY A 112 -19.55 -5.20 5.12
N ILE A 113 -18.37 -4.86 5.66
CA ILE A 113 -17.69 -3.57 5.49
C ILE A 113 -16.65 -3.69 4.37
N PRO A 114 -16.75 -2.89 3.29
CA PRO A 114 -15.72 -2.85 2.25
C PRO A 114 -14.39 -2.34 2.78
N GLN A 115 -13.31 -2.99 2.34
CA GLN A 115 -11.93 -2.67 2.67
C GLN A 115 -11.14 -2.43 1.38
N ILE A 116 -10.45 -1.30 1.28
CA ILE A 116 -9.53 -1.00 0.18
C ILE A 116 -8.13 -0.88 0.76
N SER A 117 -7.24 -1.82 0.44
CA SER A 117 -5.83 -1.66 0.80
C SER A 117 -5.10 -0.81 -0.24
N PRO A 118 -4.38 0.24 0.20
CA PRO A 118 -3.60 1.08 -0.69
C PRO A 118 -2.16 0.57 -0.91
N SER A 119 -1.78 -0.56 -0.27
CA SER A 119 -0.38 -0.94 -0.13
C SER A 119 -0.11 -2.43 0.09
N ALA A 120 -1.07 -3.22 0.58
CA ALA A 120 -0.86 -4.65 0.79
C ALA A 120 -0.79 -5.40 -0.55
N THR A 121 0.37 -6.00 -0.85
CA THR A 121 0.67 -6.55 -2.17
C THR A 121 0.53 -8.08 -2.27
N ASN A 122 0.44 -8.80 -1.13
CA ASN A 122 0.32 -10.25 -1.16
C ASN A 122 -0.96 -10.70 -1.91
N PRO A 123 -0.85 -11.57 -2.94
CA PRO A 123 -2.01 -12.03 -3.72
C PRO A 123 -3.10 -12.69 -2.87
N LYS A 124 -2.74 -13.31 -1.75
CA LYS A 124 -3.68 -13.99 -0.86
C LYS A 124 -4.80 -13.07 -0.36
N TYR A 125 -4.54 -11.76 -0.23
CA TYR A 125 -5.53 -10.80 0.25
C TYR A 125 -6.84 -10.86 -0.55
N THR A 126 -6.76 -10.86 -1.87
CA THR A 126 -7.92 -10.87 -2.77
C THR A 126 -8.31 -12.28 -3.25
N GLN A 127 -7.54 -13.31 -2.87
CA GLN A 127 -7.81 -14.71 -3.26
C GLN A 127 -8.60 -15.51 -2.20
N GLN A 128 -9.02 -14.89 -1.11
CA GLN A 128 -9.79 -15.55 -0.04
C GLN A 128 -11.27 -15.75 -0.38
N GLY A 129 -11.75 -15.20 -1.48
CA GLY A 129 -13.15 -15.30 -1.90
C GLY A 129 -14.09 -14.26 -1.29
N PHE A 130 -13.57 -13.32 -0.49
CA PHE A 130 -14.35 -12.22 0.07
C PHE A 130 -14.73 -11.21 -1.02
N LYS A 131 -15.97 -10.71 -0.98
CA LYS A 131 -16.46 -9.69 -1.93
C LYS A 131 -16.23 -8.26 -1.45
N THR A 132 -15.72 -8.10 -0.24
CA THR A 132 -15.47 -6.81 0.41
C THR A 132 -14.02 -6.33 0.29
N THR A 133 -13.12 -7.13 -0.29
CA THR A 133 -11.68 -6.84 -0.39
C THR A 133 -11.31 -6.22 -1.73
N PHE A 134 -10.62 -5.06 -1.68
CA PHE A 134 -10.14 -4.34 -2.86
C PHE A 134 -8.71 -3.84 -2.63
N ARG A 135 -7.96 -3.66 -3.71
CA ARG A 135 -6.59 -3.15 -3.70
C ARG A 135 -6.36 -2.19 -4.86
N VAL A 136 -5.69 -1.07 -4.60
CA VAL A 136 -5.38 -0.04 -5.62
C VAL A 136 -3.91 -0.01 -6.04
N VAL A 137 -3.16 -1.06 -5.72
CA VAL A 137 -1.77 -1.26 -6.15
C VAL A 137 -1.62 -2.62 -6.84
N ALA A 138 -0.56 -2.80 -7.64
CA ALA A 138 -0.22 -4.09 -8.19
C ALA A 138 0.10 -5.10 -7.08
N ASN A 139 -0.11 -6.39 -7.33
CA ASN A 139 0.22 -7.43 -6.36
C ASN A 139 1.61 -8.05 -6.59
N ASP A 140 2.07 -8.87 -5.63
CA ASP A 140 3.40 -9.47 -5.64
C ASP A 140 3.64 -10.43 -6.81
N ALA A 141 2.60 -11.04 -7.39
CA ALA A 141 2.77 -11.89 -8.56
C ALA A 141 3.33 -11.08 -9.74
N THR A 142 2.87 -9.84 -9.90
CA THR A 142 3.44 -8.90 -10.86
C THR A 142 4.77 -8.31 -10.36
N LEU A 143 4.79 -7.78 -9.14
CA LEU A 143 5.95 -7.10 -8.56
C LEU A 143 7.17 -8.02 -8.46
N GLY A 144 7.02 -9.14 -7.78
CA GLY A 144 8.10 -10.13 -7.58
C GLY A 144 8.51 -10.76 -8.91
N GLY A 145 7.54 -11.13 -9.74
CA GLY A 145 7.80 -11.73 -11.05
C GLY A 145 8.62 -10.82 -11.97
N VAL A 146 8.31 -9.52 -12.02
CA VAL A 146 9.08 -8.54 -12.80
C VAL A 146 10.49 -8.37 -12.24
N LEU A 147 10.63 -8.25 -10.91
CA LEU A 147 11.94 -8.13 -10.26
C LEU A 147 12.82 -9.35 -10.48
N GLY A 148 12.25 -10.57 -10.43
CA GLY A 148 12.97 -11.80 -10.70
C GLY A 148 13.51 -11.87 -12.14
N LYS A 149 12.68 -11.53 -13.11
CA LYS A 149 13.09 -11.42 -14.52
C LYS A 149 14.14 -10.34 -14.73
N TYR A 150 14.01 -9.20 -14.06
CA TYR A 150 14.97 -8.11 -14.13
C TYR A 150 16.35 -8.52 -13.57
N ALA A 151 16.38 -9.25 -12.46
CA ALA A 151 17.61 -9.78 -11.87
C ALA A 151 18.38 -10.65 -12.86
N VAL A 152 17.70 -11.50 -13.61
CA VAL A 152 18.34 -12.41 -14.58
C VAL A 152 18.69 -11.68 -15.88
N ASN A 153 17.73 -10.98 -16.48
CA ASN A 153 17.84 -10.44 -17.83
C ASN A 153 18.65 -9.14 -17.91
N GLU A 154 18.47 -8.25 -16.92
CA GLU A 154 19.11 -6.93 -16.94
C GLU A 154 20.35 -6.87 -16.05
N LEU A 155 20.26 -7.36 -14.81
CA LEU A 155 21.42 -7.39 -13.91
C LEU A 155 22.38 -8.55 -14.19
N LYS A 156 22.01 -9.46 -15.11
CA LYS A 156 22.82 -10.62 -15.50
C LYS A 156 23.20 -11.53 -14.33
N GLY A 157 22.32 -11.61 -13.33
CA GLY A 157 22.51 -12.41 -12.14
C GLY A 157 22.60 -13.91 -12.45
N LYS A 158 23.76 -14.50 -12.21
CA LYS A 158 24.03 -15.95 -12.37
C LYS A 158 23.91 -16.69 -11.04
N SER A 159 24.22 -16.01 -9.95
CA SER A 159 24.16 -16.51 -8.57
C SER A 159 23.26 -15.58 -7.77
N ILE A 160 22.04 -16.01 -7.49
CA ILE A 160 21.00 -15.19 -6.84
C ILE A 160 20.70 -15.82 -5.47
N ALA A 161 20.85 -15.03 -4.42
CA ALA A 161 20.43 -15.40 -3.07
C ALA A 161 19.17 -14.63 -2.67
N VAL A 162 18.34 -15.22 -1.83
CA VAL A 162 17.07 -14.66 -1.36
C VAL A 162 17.05 -14.69 0.16
N ILE A 163 16.62 -13.59 0.77
CA ILE A 163 16.32 -13.48 2.19
C ILE A 163 14.89 -12.98 2.33
N ASP A 164 14.10 -13.55 3.23
CA ASP A 164 12.81 -13.00 3.62
C ASP A 164 12.69 -12.85 5.15
N ASP A 165 11.82 -11.94 5.59
CA ASP A 165 11.62 -11.62 7.00
C ASP A 165 10.50 -12.44 7.65
N ARG A 166 9.99 -13.47 6.99
CA ARG A 166 8.92 -14.35 7.45
C ARG A 166 7.57 -13.67 7.69
N THR A 167 7.43 -12.39 7.35
CA THR A 167 6.10 -11.78 7.30
C THR A 167 5.32 -12.28 6.07
N ALA A 168 3.99 -12.12 6.09
CA ALA A 168 3.17 -12.49 4.94
C ALA A 168 3.58 -11.71 3.67
N TYR A 169 4.00 -10.43 3.82
CA TYR A 169 4.56 -9.65 2.72
C TYR A 169 5.91 -10.20 2.28
N GLY A 170 6.89 -10.22 3.19
CA GLY A 170 8.27 -10.54 2.85
C GLY A 170 8.42 -11.92 2.24
N GLN A 171 7.78 -12.93 2.81
CA GLN A 171 7.75 -14.28 2.26
C GLN A 171 7.03 -14.31 0.91
N GLY A 172 5.87 -13.64 0.79
CA GLY A 172 5.06 -13.63 -0.43
C GLY A 172 5.79 -13.03 -1.62
N VAL A 173 6.40 -11.84 -1.45
CA VAL A 173 7.14 -11.18 -2.53
C VAL A 173 8.41 -11.96 -2.90
N ALA A 174 9.08 -12.59 -1.92
CA ALA A 174 10.22 -13.44 -2.17
C ALA A 174 9.86 -14.70 -2.98
N ASP A 175 8.73 -15.34 -2.67
CA ASP A 175 8.23 -16.49 -3.42
C ASP A 175 7.94 -16.12 -4.89
N GLU A 176 7.30 -14.99 -5.12
CA GLU A 176 7.01 -14.50 -6.48
C GLU A 176 8.29 -14.05 -7.22
N PHE A 177 9.26 -13.49 -6.50
CA PHE A 177 10.58 -13.19 -7.07
C PHE A 177 11.28 -14.46 -7.56
N VAL A 178 11.29 -15.53 -6.75
CA VAL A 178 11.89 -16.82 -7.13
C VAL A 178 11.22 -17.37 -8.39
N LYS A 179 9.88 -17.34 -8.47
CA LYS A 179 9.16 -17.74 -9.69
C LYS A 179 9.59 -16.92 -10.91
N GLY A 180 9.79 -15.61 -10.73
CA GLY A 180 10.26 -14.72 -11.79
C GLY A 180 11.67 -15.04 -12.25
N VAL A 181 12.59 -15.38 -11.32
CA VAL A 181 13.95 -15.85 -11.62
C VAL A 181 13.92 -17.13 -12.43
N GLU A 182 13.16 -18.12 -11.98
CA GLU A 182 13.03 -19.43 -12.65
C GLU A 182 12.42 -19.28 -14.04
N ALA A 183 11.35 -18.48 -14.19
CA ALA A 183 10.72 -18.21 -15.47
C ALA A 183 11.65 -17.51 -16.49
N ALA A 184 12.68 -16.79 -16.00
CA ALA A 184 13.72 -16.19 -16.82
C ALA A 184 14.92 -17.13 -17.08
N GLY A 185 14.85 -18.38 -16.62
CA GLY A 185 15.93 -19.37 -16.76
C GLY A 185 17.08 -19.21 -15.75
N GLY A 186 16.88 -18.37 -14.73
CA GLY A 186 17.83 -18.19 -13.63
C GLY A 186 17.67 -19.22 -12.53
N LYS A 187 18.56 -19.16 -11.53
CA LYS A 187 18.55 -20.08 -10.39
C LYS A 187 18.84 -19.33 -9.09
N VAL A 188 18.04 -19.61 -8.06
CA VAL A 188 18.32 -19.21 -6.68
C VAL A 188 19.27 -20.25 -6.05
N VAL A 189 20.44 -19.81 -5.60
CA VAL A 189 21.50 -20.67 -5.06
C VAL A 189 21.44 -20.82 -3.54
N ASP A 190 20.77 -19.89 -2.85
CA ASP A 190 20.58 -19.92 -1.40
C ASP A 190 19.33 -19.14 -1.00
N ARG A 191 18.64 -19.61 0.02
CA ARG A 191 17.51 -18.91 0.64
C ARG A 191 17.67 -18.92 2.14
N GLN A 192 17.74 -17.73 2.73
CA GLN A 192 17.87 -17.50 4.17
C GLN A 192 16.65 -16.76 4.72
N PHE A 193 16.52 -16.77 6.02
CA PHE A 193 15.38 -16.19 6.71
C PHE A 193 15.84 -15.32 7.86
N THR A 194 15.08 -14.24 8.10
CA THR A 194 15.23 -13.38 9.26
C THR A 194 13.86 -13.05 9.84
N THR A 195 13.74 -11.99 10.62
CA THR A 195 12.46 -11.47 11.12
C THR A 195 12.38 -9.97 10.85
N ASP A 196 11.18 -9.43 10.88
CA ASP A 196 10.89 -8.00 10.73
C ASP A 196 11.42 -7.14 11.90
N LYS A 197 11.93 -7.76 12.95
CA LYS A 197 12.51 -7.10 14.15
C LYS A 197 14.00 -7.39 14.32
N ALA A 198 14.61 -8.15 13.43
CA ALA A 198 16.01 -8.49 13.50
C ALA A 198 16.90 -7.27 13.23
N THR A 199 18.04 -7.22 13.92
CA THR A 199 19.05 -6.17 13.78
C THR A 199 20.43 -6.74 13.46
N ASP A 200 20.61 -8.04 13.58
CA ASP A 200 21.85 -8.76 13.27
C ASP A 200 21.60 -9.82 12.20
N PHE A 201 22.35 -9.72 11.11
CA PHE A 201 22.24 -10.57 9.93
C PHE A 201 23.58 -11.26 9.60
N MET A 202 24.59 -11.10 10.45
CA MET A 202 25.97 -11.55 10.17
C MET A 202 26.05 -13.03 9.85
N SER A 203 25.28 -13.87 10.56
CA SER A 203 25.28 -15.33 10.35
C SER A 203 24.74 -15.70 8.97
N ILE A 204 23.54 -15.23 8.63
CA ILE A 204 22.91 -15.54 7.33
C ILE A 204 23.67 -14.91 6.17
N LEU A 205 24.21 -13.72 6.34
CA LEU A 205 25.01 -13.04 5.32
C LEU A 205 26.36 -13.74 5.11
N THR A 206 26.96 -14.32 6.15
CA THR A 206 28.18 -15.13 6.01
C THR A 206 27.91 -16.39 5.19
N ALA A 207 26.79 -17.07 5.43
CA ALA A 207 26.36 -18.20 4.62
C ALA A 207 26.18 -17.83 3.15
N ILE A 208 25.48 -16.72 2.90
CA ILE A 208 25.25 -16.19 1.55
C ILE A 208 26.56 -15.79 0.87
N ARG A 209 27.51 -15.15 1.59
CA ARG A 209 28.81 -14.77 1.06
C ARG A 209 29.57 -15.96 0.48
N ALA A 210 29.46 -17.13 1.10
CA ALA A 210 30.12 -18.36 0.63
C ALA A 210 29.60 -18.80 -0.75
N LYS A 211 28.39 -18.41 -1.13
CA LYS A 211 27.78 -18.68 -2.45
C LYS A 211 28.19 -17.68 -3.53
N LYS A 212 28.93 -16.63 -3.16
CA LYS A 212 29.41 -15.56 -4.06
C LYS A 212 28.26 -15.00 -4.93
N PRO A 213 27.19 -14.46 -4.33
CA PRO A 213 26.03 -14.00 -5.10
C PRO A 213 26.34 -12.76 -5.92
N ASP A 214 25.74 -12.68 -7.12
CA ASP A 214 25.71 -11.48 -7.94
C ASP A 214 24.57 -10.55 -7.48
N VAL A 215 23.46 -11.16 -7.00
CA VAL A 215 22.25 -10.49 -6.54
C VAL A 215 21.82 -11.11 -5.22
N VAL A 216 21.45 -10.25 -4.27
CA VAL A 216 20.75 -10.61 -3.03
C VAL A 216 19.37 -9.92 -3.05
N PHE A 217 18.32 -10.70 -3.07
CA PHE A 217 16.95 -10.20 -2.93
C PHE A 217 16.53 -10.26 -1.47
N PHE A 218 15.92 -9.19 -0.99
CA PHE A 218 15.33 -9.12 0.34
C PHE A 218 13.82 -8.86 0.26
N GLY A 219 13.02 -9.79 0.74
CA GLY A 219 11.60 -9.64 0.99
C GLY A 219 11.35 -9.14 2.40
N GLY A 220 11.07 -7.86 2.54
CA GLY A 220 10.84 -7.19 3.81
C GLY A 220 10.87 -5.67 3.66
N MET A 221 10.93 -4.96 4.79
CA MET A 221 10.81 -3.52 4.87
C MET A 221 12.18 -2.82 5.02
N ASP A 222 12.21 -1.54 4.72
CA ASP A 222 13.41 -0.68 4.77
C ASP A 222 14.10 -0.66 6.14
N ALA A 223 13.33 -0.71 7.23
CA ALA A 223 13.85 -0.74 8.60
C ALA A 223 14.78 -1.94 8.87
N VAL A 224 14.59 -3.04 8.14
CA VAL A 224 15.45 -4.24 8.19
C VAL A 224 16.44 -4.22 7.03
N GLY A 225 16.02 -3.84 5.84
CA GLY A 225 16.84 -3.84 4.63
C GLY A 225 18.03 -2.89 4.69
N GLY A 226 17.88 -1.70 5.28
CA GLY A 226 18.97 -0.74 5.43
C GLY A 226 20.11 -1.24 6.31
N PRO A 227 19.86 -1.68 7.56
CA PRO A 227 20.87 -2.33 8.40
C PRO A 227 21.48 -3.58 7.77
N MET A 228 20.68 -4.39 7.07
CA MET A 228 21.18 -5.57 6.34
C MET A 228 22.21 -5.17 5.28
N LEU A 229 21.91 -4.14 4.50
CA LEU A 229 22.81 -3.63 3.47
C LEU A 229 24.15 -3.13 4.07
N ARG A 230 24.12 -2.46 5.24
CA ARG A 230 25.33 -2.07 5.97
C ARG A 230 26.17 -3.29 6.39
N GLN A 231 25.53 -4.36 6.85
CA GLN A 231 26.25 -5.60 7.24
C GLN A 231 26.78 -6.35 6.02
N MET A 232 26.11 -6.31 4.88
CA MET A 232 26.68 -6.78 3.61
C MET A 232 27.98 -6.05 3.27
N ASP A 233 28.03 -4.75 3.49
CA ASP A 233 29.24 -3.93 3.29
C ASP A 233 30.38 -4.34 4.22
N GLN A 234 30.08 -4.51 5.51
CA GLN A 234 31.06 -5.00 6.50
C GLN A 234 31.65 -6.36 6.11
N LEU A 235 30.85 -7.25 5.54
CA LEU A 235 31.27 -8.57 5.06
C LEU A 235 31.85 -8.54 3.64
N LYS A 236 31.96 -7.35 3.00
CA LYS A 236 32.47 -7.18 1.63
C LYS A 236 31.67 -8.02 0.61
N ILE A 237 30.36 -8.10 0.78
CA ILE A 237 29.45 -8.70 -0.19
C ILE A 237 29.09 -7.62 -1.22
N ASN A 238 29.74 -7.67 -2.39
CA ASN A 238 29.56 -6.68 -3.46
C ASN A 238 28.40 -7.01 -4.42
N ALA A 239 27.43 -7.80 -3.97
CA ALA A 239 26.24 -8.13 -4.74
C ALA A 239 25.33 -6.90 -4.94
N LYS A 240 24.56 -6.90 -6.04
CA LYS A 240 23.39 -6.03 -6.15
C LYS A 240 22.38 -6.42 -5.10
N PHE A 241 21.75 -5.44 -4.47
CA PHE A 241 20.70 -5.64 -3.49
C PHE A 241 19.35 -5.30 -4.09
N MET A 242 18.40 -6.20 -4.01
CA MET A 242 17.07 -6.00 -4.58
C MET A 242 15.97 -6.22 -3.55
N GLY A 243 14.84 -5.56 -3.75
CA GLY A 243 13.64 -5.83 -2.98
C GLY A 243 12.39 -5.25 -3.63
N GLY A 244 11.25 -5.52 -3.01
CA GLY A 244 9.98 -4.98 -3.43
C GLY A 244 9.77 -3.53 -2.97
N ASP A 245 8.51 -3.12 -2.92
CA ASP A 245 8.10 -1.78 -2.49
C ASP A 245 8.45 -1.48 -1.03
N GLY A 246 8.52 -2.49 -0.17
CA GLY A 246 8.89 -2.32 1.24
C GLY A 246 10.28 -1.73 1.50
N ILE A 247 11.23 -1.87 0.57
CA ILE A 247 12.53 -1.20 0.64
C ILE A 247 12.64 0.01 -0.28
N CYS A 248 11.65 0.24 -1.14
CA CYS A 248 11.70 1.26 -2.18
C CYS A 248 11.34 2.65 -1.67
N THR A 249 11.90 3.08 -0.57
CA THR A 249 11.57 4.28 0.18
C THR A 249 12.71 5.30 0.21
N GLY A 250 12.36 6.56 0.48
CA GLY A 250 13.36 7.58 0.77
C GLY A 250 14.10 7.35 2.09
N GLU A 251 13.47 6.64 3.05
CA GLU A 251 14.09 6.36 4.35
C GLU A 251 15.24 5.34 4.23
N LEU A 252 15.22 4.46 3.24
CA LEU A 252 16.32 3.54 2.97
C LEU A 252 17.65 4.27 2.79
N ILE A 253 17.65 5.49 2.24
CA ILE A 253 18.84 6.31 2.05
C ILE A 253 19.56 6.54 3.38
N LYS A 254 18.82 6.90 4.42
CA LYS A 254 19.36 7.14 5.76
C LYS A 254 19.74 5.83 6.46
N LEU A 255 18.89 4.81 6.33
CA LEU A 255 19.07 3.52 7.00
C LEU A 255 20.28 2.74 6.45
N ALA A 256 20.54 2.80 5.16
CA ALA A 256 21.67 2.16 4.50
C ALA A 256 22.95 3.01 4.53
N ASP A 257 22.83 4.34 4.61
CA ASP A 257 23.94 5.29 4.59
C ASP A 257 24.90 5.02 3.40
N LYS A 258 26.20 4.95 3.64
CA LYS A 258 27.23 4.69 2.61
C LYS A 258 27.05 3.36 1.89
N ALA A 259 26.45 2.37 2.55
CA ALA A 259 26.21 1.05 1.97
C ALA A 259 25.18 1.07 0.83
N LEU A 260 24.39 2.15 0.71
CA LEU A 260 23.47 2.34 -0.41
C LEU A 260 24.17 2.28 -1.76
N GLY A 261 25.34 2.91 -1.89
CA GLY A 261 26.12 2.96 -3.12
C GLY A 261 25.39 3.63 -4.27
N ASN A 262 26.01 3.59 -5.44
CA ASN A 262 25.40 4.06 -6.69
C ASN A 262 25.04 2.86 -7.58
N SER A 263 23.78 2.76 -7.99
CA SER A 263 23.25 1.67 -8.81
C SER A 263 23.59 0.27 -8.24
N ARG A 264 23.59 0.17 -6.92
CA ARG A 264 23.76 -1.09 -6.17
C ARG A 264 22.42 -1.68 -5.74
N VAL A 265 21.49 -0.80 -5.34
CA VAL A 265 20.16 -1.17 -4.87
C VAL A 265 19.14 -0.97 -5.98
N PHE A 266 18.31 -1.98 -6.19
CA PHE A 266 17.20 -1.96 -7.14
C PHE A 266 15.93 -2.39 -6.43
N CYS A 267 14.84 -1.67 -6.68
CA CYS A 267 13.55 -1.99 -6.10
C CYS A 267 12.41 -1.63 -7.06
N ALA A 268 11.20 -2.03 -6.72
CA ALA A 268 10.03 -1.63 -7.48
C ALA A 268 8.94 -1.11 -6.54
N GLU A 269 8.33 0.01 -6.91
CA GLU A 269 7.09 0.50 -6.34
C GLU A 269 5.91 -0.21 -7.01
N ALA A 270 4.93 -0.65 -6.22
CA ALA A 270 3.73 -1.34 -6.72
C ALA A 270 2.71 -0.35 -7.33
N GLY A 271 3.20 0.55 -8.17
CA GLY A 271 2.45 1.59 -8.83
C GLY A 271 3.32 2.41 -9.76
N GLY A 272 2.75 3.46 -10.30
CA GLY A 272 3.44 4.41 -11.18
C GLY A 272 2.49 5.03 -12.18
N VAL A 273 2.81 6.22 -12.62
CA VAL A 273 1.99 7.01 -13.54
C VAL A 273 2.75 7.30 -14.82
N VAL A 274 2.01 7.40 -15.93
CA VAL A 274 2.54 7.75 -17.23
C VAL A 274 1.64 8.78 -17.91
N GLY A 275 2.20 9.53 -18.86
CA GLY A 275 1.46 10.49 -19.66
C GLY A 275 0.80 11.58 -18.82
N PRO A 276 -0.49 11.89 -19.00
CA PRO A 276 -1.15 13.01 -18.33
C PRO A 276 -1.20 12.86 -16.79
N TYR A 277 -1.06 11.65 -16.28
CA TYR A 277 -1.07 11.38 -14.84
C TYR A 277 0.25 11.78 -14.15
N GLU A 278 1.34 11.93 -14.89
CA GLU A 278 2.61 12.42 -14.33
C GLU A 278 2.44 13.83 -13.75
N LYS A 279 1.72 14.70 -14.47
CA LYS A 279 1.41 16.04 -13.98
C LYS A 279 0.45 15.99 -12.78
N LYS A 280 -0.62 15.18 -12.84
CA LYS A 280 -1.55 15.00 -11.71
C LYS A 280 -0.81 14.56 -10.44
N MET A 281 0.11 13.62 -10.57
CA MET A 281 0.91 13.12 -9.46
C MET A 281 1.88 14.20 -8.92
N ALA A 282 2.52 14.97 -9.80
CA ALA A 282 3.40 16.05 -9.39
C ALA A 282 2.64 17.15 -8.64
N ASP A 283 1.48 17.57 -9.17
CA ASP A 283 0.60 18.55 -8.52
C ASP A 283 0.08 18.05 -7.15
N PHE A 284 -0.25 16.74 -7.06
CA PHE A 284 -0.62 16.11 -5.80
C PHE A 284 0.52 16.17 -4.77
N LYS A 285 1.73 15.79 -5.15
CA LYS A 285 2.90 15.79 -4.25
C LYS A 285 3.22 17.19 -3.73
N GLU A 286 3.15 18.20 -4.58
CA GLU A 286 3.35 19.60 -4.18
C GLU A 286 2.29 20.05 -3.17
N ARG A 287 1.01 19.77 -3.47
CA ARG A 287 -0.10 20.10 -2.59
C ARG A 287 -0.03 19.34 -1.26
N PHE A 288 0.28 18.05 -1.31
CA PHE A 288 0.44 17.21 -0.13
C PHE A 288 1.51 17.79 0.81
N LYS A 289 2.67 18.13 0.27
CA LYS A 289 3.76 18.78 1.03
C LYS A 289 3.29 20.07 1.70
N LYS A 290 2.56 20.90 0.96
CA LYS A 290 2.05 22.18 1.47
C LYS A 290 1.01 22.00 2.58
N GLU A 291 0.08 21.07 2.42
CA GLU A 291 -1.05 20.89 3.35
C GLU A 291 -0.73 19.96 4.51
N MET A 292 0.10 18.94 4.31
CA MET A 292 0.47 17.97 5.35
C MET A 292 1.80 18.25 6.04
N GLY A 293 2.61 19.18 5.50
CA GLY A 293 3.90 19.55 6.08
C GLY A 293 5.01 18.50 5.91
N ALA A 294 4.82 17.52 5.05
CA ALA A 294 5.77 16.46 4.77
C ALA A 294 5.73 16.08 3.28
N ASP A 295 6.85 15.60 2.76
CA ASP A 295 6.87 15.01 1.43
C ASP A 295 6.12 13.66 1.41
N VAL A 296 5.53 13.31 0.26
CA VAL A 296 5.00 11.97 0.03
C VAL A 296 6.13 10.96 0.23
N ASN A 297 5.90 10.00 1.13
CA ASN A 297 6.89 8.92 1.33
C ASN A 297 6.74 7.84 0.26
N LEU A 298 5.56 7.21 0.18
CA LEU A 298 5.30 6.19 -0.83
C LEU A 298 3.80 6.09 -1.19
N TYR A 299 2.93 5.80 -0.22
CA TYR A 299 1.57 5.33 -0.49
C TYR A 299 0.47 6.40 -0.37
N SER A 300 0.76 7.58 0.13
CA SER A 300 -0.28 8.62 0.35
C SER A 300 -1.12 8.95 -0.89
N PRO A 301 -0.62 8.93 -2.15
CA PRO A 301 -1.47 9.12 -3.33
C PRO A 301 -2.48 7.98 -3.52
N TYR A 302 -2.05 6.75 -3.24
CA TYR A 302 -2.91 5.56 -3.34
C TYR A 302 -3.97 5.54 -2.26
N VAL A 303 -3.62 5.97 -1.06
CA VAL A 303 -4.57 6.14 0.06
C VAL A 303 -5.60 7.20 -0.27
N TYR A 304 -5.15 8.35 -0.76
CA TYR A 304 -6.04 9.43 -1.18
C TYR A 304 -7.07 8.93 -2.19
N ASP A 305 -6.63 8.28 -3.25
CA ASP A 305 -7.52 7.75 -4.27
C ASP A 305 -8.42 6.62 -3.75
N ALA A 306 -7.95 5.78 -2.84
CA ALA A 306 -8.77 4.73 -2.23
C ALA A 306 -9.96 5.32 -1.44
N VAL A 307 -9.75 6.42 -0.71
CA VAL A 307 -10.85 7.17 -0.04
C VAL A 307 -11.79 7.76 -1.09
N MET A 308 -11.26 8.40 -2.12
CA MET A 308 -12.06 9.05 -3.17
C MET A 308 -12.92 8.03 -3.93
N VAL A 309 -12.36 6.88 -4.28
CA VAL A 309 -13.05 5.77 -4.96
C VAL A 309 -14.19 5.21 -4.11
N MET A 310 -13.96 5.03 -2.81
CA MET A 310 -14.99 4.56 -1.88
C MET A 310 -16.17 5.53 -1.82
N VAL A 311 -15.90 6.82 -1.70
CA VAL A 311 -16.95 7.84 -1.65
C VAL A 311 -17.64 8.01 -3.00
N GLU A 312 -16.92 7.87 -4.11
CA GLU A 312 -17.53 7.89 -5.44
C GLU A 312 -18.52 6.73 -5.62
N ALA A 313 -18.19 5.54 -5.10
CA ALA A 313 -19.12 4.41 -5.07
C ALA A 313 -20.37 4.71 -4.23
N MET A 314 -20.22 5.37 -3.07
CA MET A 314 -21.35 5.84 -2.26
C MET A 314 -22.24 6.84 -3.01
N LYS A 315 -21.65 7.78 -3.75
CA LYS A 315 -22.38 8.74 -4.59
C LYS A 315 -23.16 8.03 -5.70
N LYS A 316 -22.55 7.08 -6.39
CA LYS A 316 -23.21 6.28 -7.44
C LYS A 316 -24.36 5.44 -6.90
N ALA A 317 -24.20 4.86 -5.72
CA ALA A 317 -25.26 4.13 -5.03
C ALA A 317 -26.34 5.06 -4.41
N ASN A 318 -26.07 6.35 -4.35
CA ASN A 318 -26.83 7.32 -3.56
C ASN A 318 -27.07 6.84 -2.12
N SER A 319 -26.05 6.20 -1.51
CA SER A 319 -26.14 5.60 -0.18
C SER A 319 -24.77 5.42 0.46
N THR A 320 -24.69 5.65 1.75
CA THR A 320 -23.50 5.35 2.58
C THR A 320 -23.58 3.96 3.24
N ASP A 321 -24.67 3.23 3.01
CA ASP A 321 -24.81 1.85 3.50
C ASP A 321 -23.87 0.93 2.72
N PRO A 322 -22.95 0.20 3.41
CA PRO A 322 -22.02 -0.72 2.77
C PRO A 322 -22.69 -1.73 1.83
N LYS A 323 -23.86 -2.27 2.21
CA LYS A 323 -24.59 -3.23 1.37
C LYS A 323 -25.06 -2.65 0.04
N LYS A 324 -25.30 -1.33 0.01
CA LYS A 324 -25.82 -0.64 -1.18
C LYS A 324 -24.69 -0.14 -2.07
N TYR A 325 -23.59 0.38 -1.51
CA TYR A 325 -22.51 0.90 -2.33
C TYR A 325 -21.46 -0.14 -2.73
N LEU A 326 -21.36 -1.28 -2.04
CA LEU A 326 -20.41 -2.35 -2.41
C LEU A 326 -20.55 -2.82 -3.87
N PRO A 327 -21.76 -3.05 -4.42
CA PRO A 327 -21.90 -3.39 -5.85
C PRO A 327 -21.40 -2.28 -6.79
N GLU A 328 -21.54 -1.02 -6.41
CA GLU A 328 -21.03 0.11 -7.20
C GLU A 328 -19.50 0.21 -7.09
N LEU A 329 -18.92 -0.09 -5.92
CA LEU A 329 -17.47 -0.16 -5.73
C LEU A 329 -16.86 -1.26 -6.59
N ALA A 330 -17.48 -2.46 -6.63
CA ALA A 330 -16.96 -3.59 -7.40
C ALA A 330 -16.86 -3.33 -8.92
N LYS A 331 -17.68 -2.43 -9.46
CA LYS A 331 -17.68 -2.07 -10.89
C LYS A 331 -17.25 -0.63 -11.17
N ILE A 332 -16.62 0.00 -10.19
CA ILE A 332 -16.21 1.40 -10.28
C ILE A 332 -15.26 1.62 -11.47
N GLN A 333 -15.39 2.79 -12.08
CA GLN A 333 -14.40 3.37 -12.97
C GLN A 333 -14.14 4.78 -12.47
N TYR A 334 -12.92 5.06 -12.09
CA TYR A 334 -12.51 6.32 -11.47
C TYR A 334 -11.19 6.80 -12.07
N ASP A 335 -11.10 8.08 -12.34
CA ASP A 335 -9.91 8.73 -12.87
C ASP A 335 -9.16 9.45 -11.75
N GLY A 336 -8.29 8.72 -11.07
CA GLY A 336 -7.57 9.18 -9.89
C GLY A 336 -6.26 9.91 -10.18
N VAL A 337 -5.57 10.26 -9.10
CA VAL A 337 -4.19 10.77 -9.12
C VAL A 337 -3.22 9.68 -9.59
N ILE A 338 -3.47 8.44 -9.17
CA ILE A 338 -2.65 7.27 -9.54
C ILE A 338 -2.96 6.71 -10.92
N GLY A 339 -3.88 7.31 -11.65
CA GLY A 339 -4.36 6.85 -12.95
C GLY A 339 -5.76 6.26 -12.90
N PRO A 340 -6.18 5.54 -13.95
CA PRO A 340 -7.48 4.88 -14.00
C PRO A 340 -7.59 3.78 -12.95
N ILE A 341 -8.69 3.77 -12.19
CA ILE A 341 -8.97 2.76 -11.18
C ILE A 341 -10.24 2.01 -11.57
N ALA A 342 -10.09 0.70 -11.72
CA ALA A 342 -11.16 -0.27 -11.85
C ALA A 342 -10.69 -1.58 -11.24
N PHE A 343 -11.60 -2.40 -10.77
CA PHE A 343 -11.29 -3.67 -10.12
C PHE A 343 -11.69 -4.87 -10.98
N ASP A 344 -10.94 -5.95 -10.86
CA ASP A 344 -11.33 -7.25 -11.39
C ASP A 344 -12.36 -7.94 -10.48
N ASP A 345 -12.76 -9.16 -10.82
CA ASP A 345 -13.75 -9.94 -10.08
C ASP A 345 -13.29 -10.38 -8.66
N LYS A 346 -11.99 -10.25 -8.37
CA LYS A 346 -11.39 -10.53 -7.06
C LYS A 346 -11.16 -9.28 -6.22
N GLY A 347 -11.26 -8.10 -6.83
CA GLY A 347 -10.98 -6.81 -6.18
C GLY A 347 -9.56 -6.29 -6.40
N ASP A 348 -8.75 -6.91 -7.26
CA ASP A 348 -7.46 -6.37 -7.67
C ASP A 348 -7.63 -5.26 -8.70
N ILE A 349 -6.75 -4.28 -8.67
CA ILE A 349 -6.74 -3.20 -9.67
C ILE A 349 -6.46 -3.78 -11.07
N LYS A 350 -7.25 -3.36 -12.05
CA LYS A 350 -6.99 -3.67 -13.46
C LYS A 350 -5.89 -2.77 -14.01
N GLY A 351 -4.96 -3.35 -14.76
CA GLY A 351 -3.88 -2.59 -15.38
C GLY A 351 -2.92 -1.96 -14.36
N GLY A 352 -2.69 -2.61 -13.23
CA GLY A 352 -1.74 -2.16 -12.22
C GLY A 352 -0.34 -1.99 -12.82
N THR A 353 0.28 -0.84 -12.54
CA THR A 353 1.62 -0.49 -13.00
C THR A 353 2.66 -0.79 -11.94
N LEU A 354 3.93 -0.85 -12.36
CA LEU A 354 5.09 -0.91 -11.49
C LEU A 354 6.09 0.15 -11.92
N THR A 355 6.82 0.71 -10.98
CA THR A 355 7.98 1.56 -11.29
C THR A 355 9.23 0.93 -10.71
N LEU A 356 10.21 0.65 -11.58
CA LEU A 356 11.55 0.22 -11.18
C LEU A 356 12.38 1.42 -10.78
N PHE A 357 13.10 1.30 -9.68
CA PHE A 357 14.01 2.31 -9.16
C PHE A 357 15.40 1.76 -8.89
N THR A 358 16.36 2.66 -8.92
CA THR A 358 17.67 2.51 -8.30
C THR A 358 17.97 3.69 -7.39
N TYR A 359 19.08 3.64 -6.70
CA TYR A 359 19.58 4.76 -5.90
C TYR A 359 20.90 5.23 -6.48
N LYS A 360 21.00 6.53 -6.68
CA LYS A 360 22.18 7.18 -7.25
C LYS A 360 22.37 8.56 -6.63
N ASP A 361 23.59 8.87 -6.25
CA ASP A 361 23.96 10.14 -5.64
C ASP A 361 23.06 10.53 -4.44
N GLY A 362 22.72 9.52 -3.62
CA GLY A 362 21.86 9.71 -2.45
C GLY A 362 20.40 10.01 -2.77
N LYS A 363 19.93 9.70 -3.98
CA LYS A 363 18.54 9.91 -4.40
C LYS A 363 17.96 8.64 -5.02
N ARG A 364 16.66 8.46 -4.85
CA ARG A 364 15.89 7.42 -5.55
C ARG A 364 15.60 7.89 -6.98
N GLU A 365 16.02 7.13 -7.96
CA GLU A 365 15.91 7.44 -9.40
C GLU A 365 15.02 6.40 -10.08
N ALA A 366 13.96 6.84 -10.74
CA ALA A 366 13.09 5.99 -11.53
C ALA A 366 13.82 5.54 -12.82
N LEU A 367 13.82 4.23 -13.05
CA LEU A 367 14.40 3.63 -14.25
C LEU A 367 13.36 3.42 -15.34
N LYS A 368 12.20 2.87 -14.96
CA LYS A 368 11.17 2.47 -15.91
C LYS A 368 9.83 2.26 -15.21
N VAL A 369 8.75 2.74 -15.84
CA VAL A 369 7.39 2.32 -15.51
C VAL A 369 7.02 1.14 -16.41
N ILE A 370 6.45 0.09 -15.82
CA ILE A 370 5.99 -1.13 -16.49
C ILE A 370 4.47 -1.20 -16.33
N GLN A 371 3.80 -1.35 -17.45
CA GLN A 371 2.34 -1.51 -17.55
C GLN A 371 1.97 -2.96 -17.83
#